data_8feb026ee6f404870ae19bc213d8fd21
#
_entry.id   8feb026ee6f404870ae19bc213d8fd21
#
_cell.length_a   1.000
_cell.length_b   1.000
_cell.length_c   1.000
_cell.angle_alpha   90.00
_cell.angle_beta   90.00
_cell.angle_gamma   90.00
#
_symmetry.space_group_name_H-M   'P 1'
#
loop_
_entity.id
_entity.type
_entity.pdbx_description
1 polymer ?
#
loop_
_entity_poly.entity_id
_entity_poly.type
_entity_poly.pdbx_seq_one_letter_code
_entity_poly.pdbx_strand_id
1 'polypeptide(L)'
;MANDKLSEQSMDFAVQIINLVKQLKEQRESIISNQIGISGTSIGANIREAKYAHGTADFISKMQIALKEANETGYWLELLYKTNYIGKEQYNLLESKCKSMRAMLVSSINTAKNNSK
;
A
#
# COMPACT_ATOMS: atom_id res chain seq x y z
N MET A 1 1.34 -19.90 -0.39
CA MET A 1 2.31 -19.15 0.40
C MET A 1 1.69 -17.82 0.84
N ALA A 2 1.95 -17.40 2.07
CA ALA A 2 1.38 -16.16 2.62
C ALA A 2 1.71 -14.94 1.77
N ASN A 3 2.90 -14.89 1.18
CA ASN A 3 3.35 -13.76 0.36
C ASN A 3 2.61 -13.64 -0.97
N ASP A 4 2.07 -14.75 -1.49
CA ASP A 4 1.33 -14.71 -2.75
C ASP A 4 0.01 -13.96 -2.59
N LYS A 5 -0.70 -14.17 -1.46
CA LYS A 5 -1.93 -13.45 -1.17
C LYS A 5 -1.66 -11.95 -1.02
N LEU A 6 -0.60 -11.59 -0.30
CA LEU A 6 -0.21 -10.20 -0.12
C LEU A 6 0.19 -9.57 -1.47
N SER A 7 0.91 -10.30 -2.31
CA SER A 7 1.27 -9.84 -3.65
C SER A 7 0.04 -9.56 -4.51
N GLU A 8 -0.94 -10.47 -4.49
CA GLU A 8 -2.17 -10.30 -5.25
C GLU A 8 -2.98 -9.10 -4.74
N GLN A 9 -3.11 -8.98 -3.44
CA GLN A 9 -3.85 -7.86 -2.84
C GLN A 9 -3.20 -6.52 -3.15
N SER A 10 -1.86 -6.46 -3.10
CA SER A 10 -1.16 -5.22 -3.38
C SER A 10 -1.24 -4.82 -4.84
N MET A 11 -1.25 -5.79 -5.77
CA MET A 11 -1.46 -5.51 -7.19
C MET A 11 -2.88 -5.00 -7.44
N ASP A 12 -3.88 -5.67 -6.88
CA ASP A 12 -5.27 -5.23 -7.00
C ASP A 12 -5.44 -3.82 -6.44
N PHE A 13 -4.84 -3.55 -5.28
CA PHE A 13 -4.89 -2.24 -4.67
C PHE A 13 -4.24 -1.17 -5.57
N ALA A 14 -3.08 -1.50 -6.16
CA ALA A 14 -2.39 -0.58 -7.08
C ALA A 14 -3.26 -0.23 -8.28
N VAL A 15 -3.98 -1.20 -8.83
CA VAL A 15 -4.93 -0.96 -9.94
C VAL A 15 -6.00 0.03 -9.50
N GLN A 16 -6.56 -0.17 -8.32
CA GLN A 16 -7.59 0.72 -7.79
C GLN A 16 -7.03 2.12 -7.51
N ILE A 17 -5.80 2.23 -7.04
CA ILE A 17 -5.16 3.53 -6.84
C ILE A 17 -4.94 4.26 -8.17
N ILE A 18 -4.53 3.56 -9.22
CA ILE A 18 -4.37 4.17 -10.55
C ILE A 18 -5.72 4.69 -11.06
N ASN A 19 -6.79 3.92 -10.85
CA ASN A 19 -8.13 4.37 -11.23
C ASN A 19 -8.54 5.61 -10.42
N LEU A 20 -8.21 5.64 -9.13
CA LEU A 20 -8.45 6.81 -8.28
C LEU A 20 -7.67 8.03 -8.79
N VAL A 21 -6.40 7.84 -9.16
CA VAL A 21 -5.58 8.94 -9.71
C VAL A 21 -6.24 9.52 -10.97
N LYS A 22 -6.74 8.66 -11.86
CA LYS A 22 -7.45 9.12 -13.06
C LYS A 22 -8.68 9.95 -12.70
N GLN A 23 -9.46 9.49 -11.72
CA GLN A 23 -10.64 10.21 -11.22
C GLN A 23 -10.25 11.57 -10.65
N LEU A 24 -9.20 11.63 -9.84
CA LEU A 24 -8.73 12.87 -9.21
C LEU A 24 -8.24 13.88 -10.25
N LYS A 25 -7.56 13.42 -11.29
CA LYS A 25 -7.08 14.29 -12.36
C LYS A 25 -8.24 14.91 -13.14
N GLU A 26 -9.32 14.16 -13.35
CA GLU A 26 -10.54 14.69 -13.93
C GLU A 26 -11.15 15.80 -13.06
N GLN A 27 -10.99 15.69 -11.74
CA GLN A 27 -11.43 16.69 -10.78
C GLN A 27 -10.42 17.82 -10.60
N ARG A 28 -9.34 17.79 -11.37
CA ARG A 28 -8.25 18.79 -11.33
C ARG A 28 -7.51 18.81 -9.98
N GLU A 29 -7.52 17.68 -9.29
CA GLU A 29 -6.71 17.51 -8.10
C GLU A 29 -5.36 16.91 -8.52
N SER A 30 -4.25 17.60 -8.27
CA SER A 30 -2.93 17.16 -8.72
C SER A 30 -1.95 16.91 -7.58
N ILE A 31 -2.16 17.54 -6.42
CA ILE A 31 -1.21 17.42 -5.30
C ILE A 31 -1.30 16.05 -4.67
N ILE A 32 -2.51 15.67 -4.21
CA ILE A 32 -2.72 14.40 -3.54
C ILE A 32 -2.66 13.24 -4.53
N SER A 33 -3.19 13.44 -5.75
CA SER A 33 -3.17 12.38 -6.76
C SER A 33 -1.75 11.92 -7.08
N ASN A 34 -0.80 12.84 -7.17
CA ASN A 34 0.60 12.48 -7.41
C ASN A 34 1.19 11.70 -6.21
N GLN A 35 0.93 12.15 -5.00
CA GLN A 35 1.44 11.51 -3.80
C GLN A 35 0.86 10.12 -3.59
N ILE A 36 -0.46 9.97 -3.69
CA ILE A 36 -1.11 8.68 -3.49
C ILE A 36 -0.78 7.70 -4.62
N GLY A 37 -0.60 8.19 -5.83
CA GLY A 37 -0.17 7.37 -6.95
C GLY A 37 1.18 6.72 -6.69
N ILE A 38 2.13 7.51 -6.18
CA ILE A 38 3.46 7.01 -5.85
C ILE A 38 3.39 6.03 -4.66
N SER A 39 2.79 6.46 -3.54
CA SER A 39 2.77 5.63 -2.33
C SER A 39 1.94 4.36 -2.52
N GLY A 40 0.77 4.47 -3.12
CA GLY A 40 -0.14 3.33 -3.27
C GLY A 40 0.37 2.26 -4.21
N THR A 41 1.17 2.62 -5.22
CA THR A 41 1.77 1.64 -6.12
C THR A 41 3.10 1.11 -5.59
N SER A 42 3.77 1.86 -4.72
CA SER A 42 5.05 1.44 -4.14
C SER A 42 4.90 0.29 -3.15
N ILE A 43 3.71 0.10 -2.57
CA ILE A 43 3.45 -1.03 -1.67
C ILE A 43 3.75 -2.35 -2.39
N GLY A 44 3.06 -2.58 -3.51
CA GLY A 44 3.23 -3.81 -4.28
C GLY A 44 4.60 -3.95 -4.90
N ALA A 45 5.19 -2.84 -5.34
CA ALA A 45 6.52 -2.86 -5.91
C ALA A 45 7.56 -3.37 -4.90
N ASN A 46 7.48 -2.91 -3.65
CA ASN A 46 8.42 -3.34 -2.60
C ASN A 46 8.14 -4.76 -2.13
N ILE A 47 6.87 -5.18 -2.12
CA ILE A 47 6.53 -6.58 -1.81
C ILE A 47 7.15 -7.51 -2.87
N ARG A 48 7.09 -7.13 -4.13
CA ARG A 48 7.72 -7.92 -5.21
C ARG A 48 9.23 -7.95 -5.06
N GLU A 49 9.85 -6.82 -4.75
CA GLU A 49 11.29 -6.75 -4.47
C GLU A 49 11.67 -7.68 -3.31
N ALA A 50 10.85 -7.73 -2.26
CA ALA A 50 11.08 -8.59 -1.12
C ALA A 50 11.11 -10.08 -1.50
N LYS A 51 10.28 -10.50 -2.47
CA LYS A 51 10.24 -11.89 -2.94
C LYS A 51 11.59 -12.34 -3.55
N TYR A 52 12.34 -11.40 -4.09
CA TYR A 52 13.63 -11.67 -4.74
C TYR A 52 14.80 -11.14 -3.91
N ALA A 53 14.59 -10.95 -2.61
CA ALA A 53 15.62 -10.41 -1.72
C ALA A 53 16.79 -11.38 -1.53
N HIS A 54 17.96 -10.81 -1.28
CA HIS A 54 19.20 -11.55 -1.06
C HIS A 54 19.42 -11.88 0.42
N GLY A 55 18.41 -12.42 1.07
CA GLY A 55 18.50 -12.83 2.47
C GLY A 55 17.47 -12.14 3.33
N THR A 56 17.45 -12.52 4.60
CA THR A 56 16.42 -12.10 5.56
C THR A 56 16.44 -10.60 5.83
N ALA A 57 17.63 -10.02 6.00
CA ALA A 57 17.74 -8.59 6.29
C ALA A 57 17.19 -7.74 5.14
N ASP A 58 17.51 -8.12 3.91
CA ASP A 58 17.01 -7.41 2.73
C ASP A 58 15.50 -7.60 2.58
N PHE A 59 14.99 -8.80 2.82
CA PHE A 59 13.55 -9.09 2.84
C PHE A 59 12.83 -8.17 3.83
N ILE A 60 13.31 -8.12 5.07
CA ILE A 60 12.71 -7.29 6.13
C ILE A 60 12.74 -5.82 5.71
N SER A 61 13.87 -5.36 5.16
CA SER A 61 14.01 -3.97 4.72
C SER A 61 12.96 -3.60 3.67
N LYS A 62 12.78 -4.44 2.66
CA LYS A 62 11.79 -4.19 1.60
C LYS A 62 10.37 -4.21 2.13
N MET A 63 10.06 -5.14 3.03
CA MET A 63 8.73 -5.22 3.64
C MET A 63 8.45 -4.02 4.53
N GLN A 64 9.46 -3.50 5.24
CA GLN A 64 9.31 -2.29 6.06
C GLN A 64 9.06 -1.06 5.18
N ILE A 65 9.69 -0.97 4.02
CA ILE A 65 9.41 0.11 3.06
C ILE A 65 7.96 0.00 2.58
N ALA A 66 7.50 -1.21 2.25
CA ALA A 66 6.10 -1.42 1.83
C ALA A 66 5.13 -0.98 2.93
N LEU A 67 5.42 -1.30 4.19
CA LEU A 67 4.58 -0.90 5.32
C LEU A 67 4.55 0.62 5.48
N LYS A 68 5.69 1.27 5.36
CA LYS A 68 5.78 2.74 5.40
C LYS A 68 4.91 3.36 4.30
N GLU A 69 4.98 2.83 3.08
CA GLU A 69 4.18 3.32 1.96
C GLU A 69 2.68 3.09 2.18
N ALA A 70 2.31 1.97 2.80
CA ALA A 70 0.91 1.71 3.15
C ALA A 70 0.40 2.72 4.18
N ASN A 71 1.22 3.05 5.18
CA ASN A 71 0.85 4.07 6.17
C ASN A 71 0.68 5.43 5.51
N GLU A 72 1.58 5.80 4.63
CA GLU A 72 1.48 7.07 3.89
C GLU A 72 0.22 7.12 3.02
N THR A 73 -0.09 6.01 2.35
CA THR A 73 -1.30 5.91 1.51
C THR A 73 -2.56 6.13 2.35
N GLY A 74 -2.60 5.58 3.55
CA GLY A 74 -3.72 5.80 4.47
C GLY A 74 -3.91 7.28 4.81
N TYR A 75 -2.82 8.00 5.00
CA TYR A 75 -2.87 9.44 5.24
C TYR A 75 -3.51 10.18 4.05
N TRP A 76 -3.09 9.87 2.83
CA TRP A 76 -3.64 10.52 1.64
C TRP A 76 -5.10 10.18 1.42
N LEU A 77 -5.52 8.94 1.70
CA LEU A 77 -6.92 8.55 1.62
C LEU A 77 -7.78 9.37 2.58
N GLU A 78 -7.33 9.52 3.82
CA GLU A 78 -8.04 10.31 4.81
C GLU A 78 -8.15 11.77 4.37
N LEU A 79 -7.08 12.34 3.85
CA LEU A 79 -7.07 13.72 3.38
C LEU A 79 -8.03 13.91 2.21
N LEU A 80 -8.07 12.97 1.26
CA LEU A 80 -9.02 13.00 0.14
C LEU A 80 -10.46 12.98 0.63
N TYR A 81 -10.74 12.16 1.63
CA TYR A 81 -12.07 12.08 2.21
C TYR A 81 -12.46 13.38 2.91
N LYS A 82 -11.57 13.90 3.74
CA LYS A 82 -11.83 15.14 4.50
C LYS A 82 -11.95 16.37 3.62
N THR A 83 -11.36 16.33 2.43
CA THR A 83 -11.48 17.44 1.46
C THR A 83 -12.54 17.18 0.40
N ASN A 84 -13.34 16.14 0.57
CA ASN A 84 -14.50 15.83 -0.26
C ASN A 84 -14.19 15.42 -1.71
N TYR A 85 -12.99 14.97 -1.98
CA TYR A 85 -12.67 14.43 -3.30
C TYR A 85 -13.17 12.99 -3.48
N ILE A 86 -13.29 12.24 -2.38
CA ILE A 86 -13.89 10.91 -2.40
C ILE A 86 -14.98 10.84 -1.32
N GLY A 87 -15.99 10.01 -1.58
CA GLY A 87 -17.07 9.81 -0.64
C GLY A 87 -16.73 8.75 0.41
N LYS A 88 -17.63 8.59 1.37
CA LYS A 88 -17.45 7.67 2.49
C LYS A 88 -17.28 6.22 2.04
N GLU A 89 -18.07 5.78 1.07
CA GLU A 89 -18.01 4.39 0.59
C GLU A 89 -16.67 4.09 -0.06
N GLN A 90 -16.19 4.97 -0.93
CA GLN A 90 -14.92 4.81 -1.59
C GLN A 90 -13.77 4.85 -0.59
N TYR A 91 -13.83 5.78 0.35
CA TYR A 91 -12.83 5.87 1.42
C TYR A 91 -12.79 4.57 2.25
N ASN A 92 -13.95 4.11 2.71
CA ASN A 92 -14.02 2.91 3.55
C ASN A 92 -13.49 1.68 2.81
N LEU A 93 -13.81 1.54 1.53
CA LEU A 93 -13.34 0.42 0.72
C LEU A 93 -11.82 0.41 0.61
N LEU A 94 -11.24 1.53 0.21
CA LEU A 94 -9.79 1.63 0.01
C LEU A 94 -9.02 1.56 1.33
N GLU A 95 -9.49 2.24 2.36
CA GLU A 95 -8.85 2.20 3.68
C GLU A 95 -8.90 0.80 4.29
N SER A 96 -10.01 0.09 4.11
CA SER A 96 -10.14 -1.29 4.58
C SER A 96 -9.11 -2.20 3.93
N LYS A 97 -8.92 -2.07 2.61
CA LYS A 97 -7.91 -2.84 1.89
C LYS A 97 -6.50 -2.49 2.34
N CYS A 98 -6.23 -1.21 2.52
CA CYS A 98 -4.94 -0.72 2.98
C CYS A 98 -4.63 -1.24 4.39
N LYS A 99 -5.61 -1.18 5.29
CA LYS A 99 -5.47 -1.68 6.66
C LYS A 99 -5.17 -3.18 6.68
N SER A 100 -5.85 -3.95 5.84
CA SER A 100 -5.61 -5.40 5.72
C SER A 100 -4.17 -5.68 5.30
N MET A 101 -3.67 -4.94 4.32
CA MET A 101 -2.29 -5.10 3.87
C MET A 101 -1.29 -4.72 4.97
N ARG A 102 -1.55 -3.64 5.71
CA ARG A 102 -0.68 -3.25 6.82
C ARG A 102 -0.56 -4.38 7.86
N ALA A 103 -1.69 -4.99 8.21
CA ALA A 103 -1.70 -6.09 9.18
C ALA A 103 -0.88 -7.28 8.68
N MET A 104 -1.03 -7.63 7.40
CA MET A 104 -0.27 -8.73 6.80
C MET A 104 1.22 -8.42 6.70
N LEU A 105 1.58 -7.18 6.40
CA LEU A 105 2.97 -6.74 6.36
C LEU A 105 3.62 -6.85 7.74
N VAL A 106 2.94 -6.36 8.77
CA VAL A 106 3.44 -6.44 10.17
C VAL A 106 3.65 -7.91 10.56
N SER A 107 2.68 -8.77 10.27
CA SER A 107 2.77 -10.19 10.57
C SER A 107 3.96 -10.84 9.86
N SER A 108 4.14 -10.56 8.58
CA SER A 108 5.23 -11.11 7.78
C SER A 108 6.60 -10.64 8.28
N ILE A 109 6.71 -9.37 8.61
CA ILE A 109 7.95 -8.80 9.16
C ILE A 109 8.31 -9.45 10.50
N ASN A 110 7.33 -9.59 11.39
CA ASN A 110 7.55 -10.21 12.70
C ASN A 110 7.97 -11.66 12.57
N THR A 111 7.34 -12.41 11.66
CA THR A 111 7.72 -13.80 11.39
C THR A 111 9.17 -13.88 10.91
N ALA A 112 9.55 -13.04 9.97
CA ALA A 112 10.91 -13.02 9.45
C ALA A 112 11.94 -12.66 10.53
N LYS A 113 11.63 -11.69 11.40
CA LYS A 113 12.50 -11.31 12.50
C LYS A 113 12.68 -12.46 13.50
N ASN A 114 11.60 -13.16 13.82
CA ASN A 114 11.65 -14.27 14.77
C ASN A 114 12.46 -15.45 14.21
N ASN A 115 12.33 -15.71 12.91
CA ASN A 115 13.04 -16.81 12.27
C ASN A 115 14.53 -16.53 12.04
N SER A 116 14.95 -15.28 12.15
CA SER A 116 16.35 -14.90 11.93
C SER A 116 17.21 -14.94 13.20
N LYS A 117 16.61 -15.31 14.34
CA LYS A 117 17.34 -15.40 15.63
C LYS A 117 18.09 -16.71 15.79
#